data_3285e549316901f70a381108dcf85832
#
_entry.id   3285e549316901f70a381108dcf85832
#
_cell.length_a   1.000
_cell.length_b   1.000
_cell.length_c   1.000
_cell.angle_alpha   90.00
_cell.angle_beta   90.00
_cell.angle_gamma   90.00
#
_symmetry.space_group_name_H-M   'P 1'
#
loop_
_entity.id
_entity.type
_entity.pdbx_description
1 polymer ?
#
loop_
_entity_poly.entity_id
_entity_poly.type
_entity_poly.pdbx_seq_one_letter_code
_entity_poly.pdbx_strand_id
1 'polypeptide(L)'
;MCGLAGIVGEVDLMEQVLLHMSAAQNHRGKETPNSWVSSFIDARVGLMHNRMKTIDMAVAPKQPFEDNDTGLVVMLDGEIFNYEDVRRQLENYYSFTTRGMCEVITKAYDRWGDGCFDRFEGYFSIVIYN
;
A
#
# COMPACT_ATOMS: atom_id res chain seq x y z
N MET A 1 -8.67 -0.12 -11.25
CA MET A 1 -7.23 0.22 -11.12
C MET A 1 -7.11 1.50 -10.32
N CYS A 2 -6.22 1.52 -9.33
CA CYS A 2 -6.01 2.65 -8.43
C CYS A 2 -4.92 3.60 -8.97
N GLY A 3 -4.74 4.76 -8.33
CA GLY A 3 -3.63 5.64 -8.58
C GLY A 3 -2.67 5.63 -7.41
N LEU A 4 -1.39 5.46 -7.66
CA LEU A 4 -0.33 5.51 -6.66
C LEU A 4 0.59 6.70 -6.95
N ALA A 5 0.98 7.43 -5.92
CA ALA A 5 2.05 8.41 -6.03
C ALA A 5 2.86 8.50 -4.74
N GLY A 6 4.11 8.90 -4.86
CA GLY A 6 4.99 9.09 -3.72
C GLY A 6 6.06 10.14 -3.98
N ILE A 7 6.53 10.74 -2.91
CA ILE A 7 7.60 11.73 -2.91
C ILE A 7 8.58 11.38 -1.80
N VAL A 8 9.86 11.51 -2.09
CA VAL A 8 10.95 11.37 -1.11
C VAL A 8 11.80 12.62 -1.15
N GLY A 9 12.08 13.21 0.01
CA GLY A 9 12.97 14.35 0.16
C GLY A 9 12.38 15.50 0.97
N GLU A 10 13.13 16.60 1.03
CA GLU A 10 12.68 17.85 1.64
C GLU A 10 11.75 18.58 0.66
N VAL A 11 10.46 18.43 0.84
CA VAL A 11 9.44 19.10 0.02
C VAL A 11 8.57 19.96 0.93
N ASP A 12 8.61 21.27 0.69
CA ASP A 12 7.69 22.18 1.36
C ASP A 12 6.25 21.86 0.98
N LEU A 13 5.34 21.90 1.95
CA LEU A 13 3.92 21.64 1.73
C LEU A 13 3.64 20.26 1.09
N MET A 14 4.37 19.23 1.52
CA MET A 14 4.29 17.86 0.96
C MET A 14 2.84 17.38 0.78
N GLU A 15 1.97 17.61 1.75
CA GLU A 15 0.56 17.20 1.67
C GLU A 15 -0.18 17.88 0.52
N GLN A 16 0.11 19.16 0.24
CA GLN A 16 -0.50 19.87 -0.90
C GLN A 16 0.01 19.34 -2.23
N VAL A 17 1.30 19.00 -2.31
CA VAL A 17 1.88 18.39 -3.51
C VAL A 17 1.25 17.00 -3.75
N LEU A 18 1.08 16.20 -2.71
CA LEU A 18 0.38 14.90 -2.81
C LEU A 18 -1.06 15.07 -3.29
N LEU A 19 -1.78 16.09 -2.83
CA LEU A 19 -3.13 16.38 -3.32
C LEU A 19 -3.15 16.78 -4.80
N HIS A 20 -2.18 17.56 -5.27
CA HIS A 20 -2.04 17.87 -6.70
C HIS A 20 -1.73 16.63 -7.54
N MET A 21 -0.85 15.74 -7.05
CA MET A 21 -0.56 14.47 -7.70
C MET A 21 -1.82 13.58 -7.77
N SER A 22 -2.61 13.58 -6.70
CA SER A 22 -3.91 12.90 -6.66
C SER A 22 -4.86 13.45 -7.70
N ALA A 23 -5.00 14.77 -7.79
CA ALA A 23 -5.88 15.41 -8.75
C ALA A 23 -5.52 15.06 -10.20
N ALA A 24 -4.23 14.97 -10.51
CA ALA A 24 -3.74 14.53 -11.81
C ALA A 24 -4.10 13.09 -12.15
N GLN A 25 -4.36 12.25 -11.11
CA GLN A 25 -4.71 10.84 -11.25
C GLN A 25 -6.20 10.55 -11.02
N ASN A 26 -7.07 11.56 -10.98
CA ASN A 26 -8.52 11.38 -10.74
C ASN A 26 -9.20 10.42 -11.73
N HIS A 27 -8.66 10.27 -12.94
CA HIS A 27 -9.16 9.31 -13.92
C HIS A 27 -8.94 7.85 -13.50
N ARG A 28 -8.02 7.58 -12.56
CA ARG A 28 -7.73 6.24 -12.03
C ARG A 28 -8.53 5.90 -10.77
N GLY A 29 -9.03 6.88 -10.06
CA GLY A 29 -9.88 6.66 -8.89
C GLY A 29 -10.49 7.97 -8.41
N LYS A 30 -11.81 7.98 -8.25
CA LYS A 30 -12.60 9.19 -7.93
C LYS A 30 -12.97 9.31 -6.45
N GLU A 31 -12.57 8.37 -5.61
CA GLU A 31 -12.81 8.48 -4.17
C GLU A 31 -11.84 9.50 -3.54
N THR A 32 -12.19 9.95 -2.34
CA THR A 32 -11.31 10.82 -1.56
C THR A 32 -9.94 10.16 -1.41
N PRO A 33 -8.87 10.83 -1.87
CA PRO A 33 -7.53 10.26 -1.77
C PRO A 33 -7.13 10.12 -0.31
N ASN A 34 -6.39 9.07 -0.01
CA ASN A 34 -5.72 8.93 1.26
C ASN A 34 -4.23 9.21 1.09
N SER A 35 -3.66 9.95 2.04
CA SER A 35 -2.23 10.23 2.09
C SER A 35 -1.63 9.75 3.41
N TRP A 36 -0.35 9.48 3.37
CA TRP A 36 0.49 9.18 4.51
C TRP A 36 1.81 9.93 4.37
N VAL A 37 2.29 10.51 5.44
CA VAL A 37 3.57 11.22 5.46
C VAL A 37 4.39 10.70 6.64
N SER A 38 5.66 10.36 6.38
CA SER A 38 6.57 9.91 7.44
C SER A 38 6.79 11.00 8.50
N SER A 39 6.98 10.57 9.74
CA SER A 39 7.29 11.46 10.86
C SER A 39 8.77 11.88 10.94
N PHE A 40 9.65 11.27 10.14
CA PHE A 40 11.08 11.59 10.14
C PHE A 40 11.36 12.93 9.45
N ILE A 41 12.18 13.75 10.08
CA ILE A 41 12.48 15.13 9.64
C ILE A 41 13.50 15.13 8.50
N ASP A 42 14.49 14.23 8.54
CA ASP A 42 15.66 14.25 7.64
C ASP A 42 15.42 13.57 6.28
N ALA A 43 14.40 12.75 6.15
CA ALA A 43 14.01 12.15 4.88
C ALA A 43 12.49 11.93 4.87
N ARG A 44 11.75 12.99 4.58
CA ARG A 44 10.29 12.89 4.52
C ARG A 44 9.87 12.06 3.32
N VAL A 45 8.99 11.12 3.56
CA VAL A 45 8.32 10.34 2.53
C VAL A 45 6.84 10.65 2.60
N GLY A 46 6.28 11.02 1.47
CA GLY A 46 4.85 11.19 1.31
C GLY A 46 4.31 10.16 0.32
N LEU A 47 3.26 9.47 0.70
CA LEU A 47 2.58 8.47 -0.13
C LEU A 47 1.10 8.86 -0.29
N MET A 48 0.54 8.61 -1.46
CA MET A 48 -0.85 8.92 -1.78
C MET A 48 -1.48 7.82 -2.63
N HIS A 49 -2.71 7.46 -2.29
CA HIS A 49 -3.49 6.43 -2.96
C HIS A 49 -4.86 6.97 -3.40
N ASN A 50 -5.14 6.91 -4.69
CA ASN A 50 -6.46 7.15 -5.26
C ASN A 50 -7.17 5.82 -5.45
N ARG A 51 -8.25 5.62 -4.71
CA ARG A 51 -9.02 4.37 -4.77
C ARG A 51 -10.00 4.38 -5.93
N MET A 52 -10.03 3.28 -6.68
CA MET A 52 -11.11 3.02 -7.62
C MET A 52 -12.21 2.23 -6.91
N LYS A 53 -13.44 2.70 -6.97
CA LYS A 53 -14.60 2.01 -6.38
C LYS A 53 -14.93 0.76 -7.20
N THR A 54 -14.75 -0.42 -6.61
CA THR A 54 -15.21 -1.70 -7.13
C THR A 54 -16.22 -2.32 -6.18
N ILE A 55 -17.00 -3.30 -6.64
CA ILE A 55 -18.17 -3.83 -5.92
C ILE A 55 -17.82 -4.50 -4.59
N ASP A 56 -16.59 -5.01 -4.43
CA ASP A 56 -16.14 -5.80 -3.26
C ASP A 56 -15.38 -5.00 -2.18
N MET A 57 -15.43 -3.68 -2.20
CA MET A 57 -14.51 -2.84 -1.45
C MET A 57 -14.90 -2.50 -0.01
N ALA A 58 -15.99 -3.04 0.50
CA ALA A 58 -16.38 -2.78 1.90
C ALA A 58 -15.40 -3.38 2.93
N VAL A 59 -14.52 -4.29 2.52
CA VAL A 59 -13.64 -5.07 3.40
C VAL A 59 -12.15 -4.77 3.23
N ALA A 60 -11.73 -4.10 2.13
CA ALA A 60 -10.33 -3.79 1.91
C ALA A 60 -9.87 -2.62 2.78
N PRO A 61 -8.75 -2.74 3.51
CA PRO A 61 -8.21 -1.67 4.32
C PRO A 61 -7.87 -0.45 3.47
N LYS A 62 -7.90 0.73 4.11
CA LYS A 62 -7.46 1.97 3.47
C LYS A 62 -5.98 1.86 3.11
N GLN A 63 -5.59 2.50 2.00
CA GLN A 63 -4.21 2.64 1.59
C GLN A 63 -3.84 4.12 1.50
N PRO A 64 -2.59 4.50 1.78
CA PRO A 64 -1.48 3.66 2.23
C PRO A 64 -1.82 2.86 3.49
N PHE A 65 -1.51 1.57 3.51
CA PHE A 65 -1.73 0.68 4.64
C PHE A 65 -0.49 0.61 5.51
N GLU A 66 -0.61 1.02 6.77
CA GLU A 66 0.43 0.95 7.77
C GLU A 66 0.21 -0.27 8.66
N ASP A 67 1.17 -1.19 8.66
CA ASP A 67 1.14 -2.39 9.47
C ASP A 67 1.92 -2.16 10.76
N ASN A 68 1.22 -2.05 11.88
CA ASN A 68 1.82 -1.79 13.18
C ASN A 68 2.72 -2.95 13.69
N ASP A 69 2.51 -4.17 13.22
CA ASP A 69 3.33 -5.31 13.62
C ASP A 69 4.72 -5.28 12.96
N THR A 70 4.77 -4.89 11.68
CA THR A 70 6.01 -4.88 10.89
C THR A 70 6.63 -3.49 10.76
N GLY A 71 5.86 -2.43 11.00
CA GLY A 71 6.27 -1.05 10.77
C GLY A 71 6.29 -0.64 9.30
N LEU A 72 5.87 -1.52 8.41
CA LEU A 72 5.87 -1.28 6.96
C LEU A 72 4.63 -0.50 6.53
N VAL A 73 4.81 0.35 5.52
CA VAL A 73 3.71 1.04 4.84
C VAL A 73 3.64 0.60 3.39
N VAL A 74 2.47 0.16 2.94
CA VAL A 74 2.27 -0.44 1.62
C VAL A 74 1.16 0.24 0.84
N MET A 75 1.39 0.41 -0.46
CA MET A 75 0.36 0.68 -1.45
C MET A 75 0.38 -0.40 -2.55
N LEU A 76 -0.81 -0.77 -3.02
CA LEU A 76 -1.03 -1.74 -4.08
C LEU A 76 -2.00 -1.17 -5.13
N ASP A 77 -1.59 -1.22 -6.40
CA ASP A 77 -2.49 -1.18 -7.54
C ASP A 77 -2.40 -2.53 -8.27
N GLY A 78 -3.51 -3.21 -8.43
CA GLY A 78 -3.57 -4.52 -9.06
C GLY A 78 -4.15 -5.59 -8.15
N GLU A 79 -3.82 -6.84 -8.45
CA GLU A 79 -4.36 -8.00 -7.76
C GLU A 79 -3.33 -9.12 -7.66
N ILE A 80 -3.25 -9.74 -6.48
CA ILE A 80 -2.45 -10.92 -6.20
C ILE A 80 -3.43 -12.10 -6.11
N PHE A 81 -3.48 -12.93 -7.13
CA PHE A 81 -4.49 -13.98 -7.27
C PHE A 81 -4.37 -15.06 -6.19
N ASN A 82 -3.13 -15.36 -5.78
CA ASN A 82 -2.84 -16.38 -4.78
C ASN A 82 -2.62 -15.80 -3.37
N TYR A 83 -3.15 -14.60 -3.08
CA TYR A 83 -2.90 -13.94 -1.78
C TYR A 83 -3.38 -14.77 -0.58
N GLU A 84 -4.46 -15.53 -0.73
CA GLU A 84 -4.96 -16.40 0.34
C GLU A 84 -4.02 -17.58 0.64
N ASP A 85 -3.36 -18.14 -0.39
CA ASP A 85 -2.37 -19.20 -0.22
C ASP A 85 -1.11 -18.68 0.47
N VAL A 86 -0.65 -17.48 0.07
CA VAL A 86 0.46 -16.78 0.71
C VAL A 86 0.12 -16.46 2.17
N ARG A 87 -1.10 -15.97 2.42
CA ARG A 87 -1.60 -15.69 3.77
C ARG A 87 -1.55 -16.93 4.65
N ARG A 88 -2.05 -18.08 4.18
CA ARG A 88 -2.04 -19.34 4.96
C ARG A 88 -0.63 -19.76 5.37
N GLN A 89 0.38 -19.55 4.52
CA GLN A 89 1.77 -19.81 4.87
C GLN A 89 2.27 -18.87 5.97
N LEU A 90 1.83 -17.61 5.96
CA LEU A 90 2.22 -16.58 6.92
C LEU A 90 1.51 -16.70 8.27
N GLU A 91 0.32 -17.28 8.33
CA GLU A 91 -0.46 -17.47 9.56
C GLU A 91 0.25 -18.34 10.62
N ASN A 92 1.28 -19.10 10.22
CA ASN A 92 2.15 -19.80 11.15
C ASN A 92 3.11 -18.86 11.92
N TYR A 93 3.30 -17.64 11.45
CA TYR A 93 4.27 -16.67 11.97
C TYR A 93 3.63 -15.38 12.45
N TYR A 94 2.50 -14.99 11.87
CA TYR A 94 1.83 -13.71 12.12
C TYR A 94 0.34 -13.88 12.40
N SER A 95 -0.18 -13.00 13.23
CA SER A 95 -1.63 -12.78 13.33
C SER A 95 -2.06 -11.72 12.33
N PHE A 96 -3.22 -11.90 11.71
CA PHE A 96 -3.79 -10.97 10.76
C PHE A 96 -4.97 -10.22 11.37
N THR A 97 -5.03 -8.91 11.15
CA THR A 97 -6.10 -8.04 11.62
C THR A 97 -7.11 -7.70 10.52
N THR A 98 -6.69 -7.81 9.27
CA THR A 98 -7.53 -7.53 8.10
C THR A 98 -7.61 -8.76 7.18
N ARG A 99 -8.46 -8.67 6.17
CA ARG A 99 -8.52 -9.66 5.06
C ARG A 99 -7.90 -9.12 3.77
N GLY A 100 -7.28 -7.93 3.82
CA GLY A 100 -6.75 -7.26 2.65
C GLY A 100 -5.39 -7.80 2.19
N MET A 101 -5.12 -7.64 0.90
CA MET A 101 -3.83 -8.03 0.29
C MET A 101 -2.66 -7.22 0.84
N CYS A 102 -2.86 -5.95 1.25
CA CYS A 102 -1.79 -5.11 1.77
C CYS A 102 -1.15 -5.70 3.02
N GLU A 103 -1.95 -6.28 3.95
CA GLU A 103 -1.41 -6.93 5.14
C GLU A 103 -0.64 -8.23 4.78
N VAL A 104 -1.06 -8.94 3.76
CA VAL A 104 -0.30 -10.08 3.24
C VAL A 104 1.04 -9.63 2.67
N ILE A 105 1.08 -8.52 1.95
CA ILE A 105 2.32 -7.96 1.39
C ILE A 105 3.29 -7.53 2.49
N THR A 106 2.81 -6.81 3.53
CA THR A 106 3.68 -6.37 4.63
C THR A 106 4.34 -7.55 5.34
N LYS A 107 3.56 -8.56 5.69
CA LYS A 107 4.05 -9.75 6.38
C LYS A 107 4.91 -10.65 5.49
N ALA A 108 4.61 -10.73 4.19
CA ALA A 108 5.43 -11.44 3.23
C ALA A 108 6.80 -10.79 3.06
N TYR A 109 6.82 -9.45 2.95
CA TYR A 109 8.07 -8.70 2.82
C TYR A 109 8.91 -8.76 4.10
N ASP A 110 8.28 -8.63 5.28
CA ASP A 110 8.95 -8.79 6.57
C ASP A 110 9.60 -10.19 6.70
N ARG A 111 8.91 -11.23 6.25
CA ARG A 111 9.35 -12.63 6.37
C ARG A 111 10.40 -13.04 5.35
N TRP A 112 10.26 -12.60 4.09
CA TRP A 112 11.03 -13.11 2.96
C TRP A 112 11.82 -12.03 2.21
N GLY A 113 11.71 -10.75 2.62
CA GLY A 113 12.32 -9.63 1.89
C GLY A 113 11.87 -9.58 0.44
N ASP A 114 12.76 -9.21 -0.46
CA ASP A 114 12.47 -9.12 -1.91
C ASP A 114 12.02 -10.45 -2.51
N GLY A 115 12.39 -11.59 -1.92
CA GLY A 115 11.95 -12.92 -2.35
C GLY A 115 10.44 -13.16 -2.21
N CYS A 116 9.70 -12.25 -1.55
CA CYS A 116 8.24 -12.34 -1.48
C CYS A 116 7.59 -12.14 -2.86
N PHE A 117 8.20 -11.34 -3.74
CA PHE A 117 7.63 -11.05 -5.06
C PHE A 117 7.61 -12.28 -5.97
N ASP A 118 8.57 -13.20 -5.82
CA ASP A 118 8.59 -14.47 -6.57
C ASP A 118 7.47 -15.43 -6.15
N ARG A 119 6.80 -15.15 -5.03
CA ARG A 119 5.70 -15.95 -4.50
C ARG A 119 4.32 -15.42 -4.90
N PHE A 120 4.27 -14.21 -5.47
CA PHE A 120 3.00 -13.59 -5.86
C PHE A 120 2.67 -13.93 -7.31
N GLU A 121 1.43 -14.35 -7.52
CA GLU A 121 0.86 -14.58 -8.85
C GLU A 121 -0.21 -13.51 -9.11
N GLY A 122 -0.07 -12.77 -10.20
CA GLY A 122 -1.04 -11.72 -10.53
C GLY A 122 -0.44 -10.59 -11.36
N TYR A 123 -1.14 -9.47 -11.38
CA TYR A 123 -0.66 -8.21 -11.96
C TYR A 123 -0.73 -7.13 -10.89
N PHE A 124 0.37 -6.50 -10.62
CA PHE A 124 0.46 -5.54 -9.53
C PHE A 124 1.57 -4.51 -9.69
N SER A 125 1.32 -3.36 -9.12
CA SER A 125 2.35 -2.36 -8.78
C SER A 125 2.32 -2.15 -7.28
N ILE A 126 3.45 -2.35 -6.62
CA ILE A 126 3.56 -2.28 -5.17
C ILE A 126 4.56 -1.20 -4.78
N VAL A 127 4.21 -0.40 -3.79
CA VAL A 127 5.14 0.50 -3.10
C VAL A 127 5.25 0.04 -1.66
N ILE A 128 6.46 -0.17 -1.18
CA ILE A 128 6.77 -0.50 0.21
C ILE A 128 7.71 0.56 0.76
N TYR A 129 7.35 1.12 1.90
CA TYR A 129 8.21 1.97 2.73
C TYR A 129 8.54 1.23 4.02
N ASN A 130 9.85 1.14 4.29
CA ASN A 130 10.43 0.50 5.48
C ASN A 130 11.23 1.50 6.28
#